data_931a8bc4e482c3d6976493cd57739e9a
#
_entry.id   931a8bc4e482c3d6976493cd57739e9a
#
_cell.length_a   1.000
_cell.length_b   1.000
_cell.length_c   1.000
_cell.angle_alpha   90.00
_cell.angle_beta   90.00
_cell.angle_gamma   90.00
#
_symmetry.space_group_name_H-M   'P 1'
#
loop_
_entity.id
_entity.type
_entity.pdbx_description
1 polymer ?
#
loop_
_entity_poly.entity_id
_entity_poly.type
_entity_poly.pdbx_seq_one_letter_code
_entity_poly.pdbx_strand_id
1 'polypeptide(L)'
;MEMNLLQVARRKPLTATVGVMSVGLDTYWEQFPGLLERMRAKSVRLCEKLCANQVVVRDFGMIDRAEKAYAALPEIEAAQPDVLFVDMVTYATSATFAAIVRKLTVPVVLVALQPEAALDYPNATT
;
A
#
# COMPACT_ATOMS: atom_id res chain seq x y z
N MET A 1 -36.60 -20.35 -18.55
CA MET A 1 -35.67 -21.47 -18.28
C MET A 1 -34.52 -20.93 -17.47
N GLU A 2 -34.57 -21.11 -16.17
CA GLU A 2 -33.46 -20.73 -15.30
C GLU A 2 -32.32 -21.71 -15.54
N MET A 3 -31.22 -21.21 -16.08
CA MET A 3 -29.97 -21.99 -16.13
C MET A 3 -29.46 -22.13 -14.70
N ASN A 4 -29.65 -23.29 -14.12
CA ASN A 4 -29.02 -23.65 -12.86
C ASN A 4 -27.51 -23.80 -13.09
N LEU A 5 -26.79 -22.69 -12.96
CA LEU A 5 -25.32 -22.73 -12.99
C LEU A 5 -24.87 -23.61 -11.83
N LEU A 6 -24.38 -24.79 -12.13
CA LEU A 6 -23.76 -25.68 -11.15
C LEU A 6 -22.74 -24.90 -10.35
N GLN A 7 -23.11 -24.48 -9.15
CA GLN A 7 -22.18 -23.89 -8.20
C GLN A 7 -21.23 -24.99 -7.74
N VAL A 8 -20.04 -25.01 -8.34
CA VAL A 8 -18.97 -25.88 -7.86
C VAL A 8 -18.53 -25.35 -6.50
N ALA A 9 -18.83 -26.11 -5.45
CA ALA A 9 -18.40 -25.76 -4.10
C ALA A 9 -16.87 -25.68 -4.06
N ARG A 10 -16.34 -24.54 -3.62
CA ARG A 10 -14.89 -24.37 -3.44
C ARG A 10 -14.44 -25.20 -2.22
N ARG A 11 -13.39 -25.96 -2.37
CA ARG A 11 -12.80 -26.75 -1.29
C ARG A 11 -12.15 -25.88 -0.21
N LYS A 12 -11.76 -24.65 -0.54
CA LYS A 12 -11.21 -23.67 0.40
C LYS A 12 -11.94 -22.34 0.25
N PRO A 13 -12.19 -21.62 1.36
CA PRO A 13 -12.71 -20.26 1.30
C PRO A 13 -11.80 -19.39 0.43
N LEU A 14 -12.35 -18.51 -0.36
CA LEU A 14 -11.58 -17.51 -1.10
C LEU A 14 -11.23 -16.36 -0.15
N THR A 15 -10.23 -16.57 0.69
CA THR A 15 -9.67 -15.53 1.55
C THR A 15 -8.31 -15.13 1.00
N ALA A 16 -8.05 -13.84 0.96
CA ALA A 16 -6.76 -13.30 0.56
C ALA A 16 -6.15 -12.48 1.71
N THR A 17 -4.84 -12.55 1.85
CA THR A 17 -4.08 -11.64 2.70
C THR A 17 -3.45 -10.58 1.82
N VAL A 18 -3.82 -9.33 2.06
CA VAL A 18 -3.33 -8.18 1.32
C VAL A 18 -2.32 -7.45 2.20
N GLY A 19 -1.08 -7.36 1.73
CA GLY A 19 -0.08 -6.49 2.34
C GLY A 19 -0.24 -5.06 1.84
N VAL A 20 -0.06 -4.09 2.72
CA VAL A 20 0.00 -2.67 2.37
C VAL A 20 1.26 -2.09 2.98
N MET A 21 2.04 -1.38 2.19
CA MET A 21 3.10 -0.52 2.69
C MET A 21 3.00 0.85 2.01
N SER A 22 3.23 1.90 2.77
CA SER A 22 3.27 3.26 2.23
C SER A 22 4.72 3.66 2.00
N VAL A 23 5.00 4.29 0.87
CA VAL A 23 6.35 4.77 0.55
C VAL A 23 6.35 6.27 0.39
N GLY A 24 7.39 6.91 0.92
CA GLY A 24 7.56 8.34 0.89
C GLY A 24 9.03 8.73 1.02
N LEU A 25 9.28 10.01 1.23
CA LEU A 25 10.60 10.56 1.43
C LEU A 25 10.67 11.27 2.79
N ASP A 26 11.54 10.79 3.67
CA ASP A 26 11.64 11.27 5.06
C ASP A 26 11.95 12.76 5.18
N THR A 27 12.77 13.30 4.28
CA THR A 27 13.11 14.74 4.26
C THR A 27 11.89 15.65 4.07
N TYR A 28 10.80 15.14 3.50
CA TYR A 28 9.58 15.92 3.31
C TYR A 28 8.83 16.18 4.61
N TRP A 29 9.02 15.34 5.63
CA TRP A 29 8.30 15.50 6.88
C TRP A 29 8.70 16.77 7.65
N GLU A 30 9.98 17.13 7.58
CA GLU A 30 10.49 18.37 8.16
C GLU A 30 10.15 19.59 7.31
N GLN A 31 10.19 19.43 5.97
CA GLN A 31 9.89 20.53 5.03
C GLN A 31 8.41 20.92 5.03
N PHE A 32 7.51 19.99 5.24
CA PHE A 32 6.07 20.18 5.16
C PHE A 32 5.38 19.75 6.46
N PRO A 33 5.28 20.66 7.46
CA PRO A 33 4.65 20.32 8.73
C PRO A 33 3.24 19.72 8.56
N GLY A 34 2.96 18.62 9.27
CA GLY A 34 1.69 17.92 9.20
C GLY A 34 1.51 17.01 7.98
N LEU A 35 2.47 16.96 7.06
CA LEU A 35 2.35 16.10 5.88
C LEU A 35 2.37 14.62 6.24
N LEU A 36 3.24 14.20 7.14
CA LEU A 36 3.35 12.80 7.57
C LEU A 36 2.02 12.28 8.15
N GLU A 37 1.39 13.06 9.01
CA GLU A 37 0.11 12.71 9.63
C GLU A 37 -1.01 12.59 8.58
N ARG A 38 -1.06 13.50 7.62
CA ARG A 38 -2.02 13.43 6.50
C ARG A 38 -1.80 12.19 5.64
N MET A 39 -0.54 11.84 5.37
CA MET A 39 -0.21 10.65 4.56
C MET A 39 -0.53 9.37 5.32
N ARG A 40 -0.26 9.30 6.62
CA ARG A 40 -0.68 8.19 7.46
C ARG A 40 -2.20 8.01 7.49
N ALA A 41 -2.95 9.09 7.66
CA ALA A 41 -4.41 9.05 7.62
C ALA A 41 -4.95 8.57 6.27
N LYS A 42 -4.30 8.93 5.17
CA LYS A 42 -4.62 8.45 3.82
C LYS A 42 -4.39 6.94 3.69
N SER A 43 -3.27 6.44 4.20
CA SER A 43 -2.94 5.01 4.19
C SER A 43 -3.92 4.19 5.03
N VAL A 44 -4.33 4.69 6.19
CA VAL A 44 -5.37 4.06 7.02
C VAL A 44 -6.67 3.93 6.23
N ARG A 45 -7.11 4.97 5.53
CA ARG A 45 -8.33 4.91 4.69
C ARG A 45 -8.22 3.91 3.55
N LEU A 46 -7.03 3.74 2.96
CA LEU A 46 -6.80 2.70 1.97
C LEU A 46 -6.98 1.30 2.59
N CYS A 47 -6.37 1.06 3.73
CA CYS A 47 -6.52 -0.20 4.46
C CYS A 47 -7.98 -0.50 4.82
N GLU A 48 -8.73 0.48 5.29
CA GLU A 48 -10.16 0.35 5.60
C GLU A 48 -10.98 -0.03 4.37
N LYS A 49 -10.71 0.60 3.22
CA LYS A 49 -11.38 0.25 1.96
C LYS A 49 -11.06 -1.17 1.48
N LEU A 50 -9.82 -1.61 1.67
CA LEU A 50 -9.43 -2.98 1.34
C LEU A 50 -10.09 -3.99 2.27
N CYS A 51 -10.12 -3.73 3.58
CA CYS A 51 -10.79 -4.57 4.57
C CYS A 51 -12.28 -4.78 4.27
N ALA A 52 -12.97 -3.78 3.72
CA ALA A 52 -14.38 -3.87 3.36
C ALA A 52 -14.70 -4.96 2.31
N ASN A 53 -13.68 -5.49 1.63
CA ASN A 53 -13.81 -6.55 0.62
C ASN A 53 -13.58 -7.96 1.18
N GLN A 54 -13.72 -8.17 2.47
CA GLN A 54 -13.57 -9.48 3.14
C GLN A 54 -12.18 -10.10 2.96
N VAL A 55 -11.14 -9.28 2.87
CA VAL A 55 -9.75 -9.71 2.85
C VAL A 55 -9.06 -9.38 4.16
N VAL A 56 -8.01 -10.11 4.50
CA VAL A 56 -7.14 -9.79 5.64
C VAL A 56 -6.12 -8.75 5.18
N VAL A 57 -6.09 -7.59 5.82
CA VAL A 57 -5.11 -6.55 5.50
C VAL A 57 -4.01 -6.52 6.56
N ARG A 58 -2.76 -6.54 6.10
CA ARG A 58 -1.55 -6.37 6.92
C ARG A 58 -0.86 -5.09 6.50
N ASP A 59 -0.89 -4.10 7.37
CA ASP A 59 -0.23 -2.81 7.16
C ASP A 59 1.21 -2.88 7.72
N PHE A 60 2.19 -2.69 6.84
CA PHE A 60 3.62 -2.67 7.19
C PHE A 60 4.14 -1.25 7.46
N GLY A 61 3.25 -0.26 7.43
CA GLY A 61 3.55 1.11 7.79
C GLY A 61 4.26 1.92 6.71
N MET A 62 4.85 3.03 7.16
CA MET A 62 5.54 3.99 6.29
C MET A 62 7.00 3.62 6.09
N ILE A 63 7.36 3.37 4.85
CA ILE A 63 8.72 3.09 4.41
C ILE A 63 9.25 4.34 3.71
N ASP A 64 10.00 5.16 4.41
CA ASP A 64 10.48 6.47 3.94
C ASP A 64 12.02 6.55 3.84
N ARG A 65 12.70 5.46 4.20
CA ARG A 65 14.16 5.31 4.07
C ARG A 65 14.55 3.83 3.97
N ALA A 66 15.75 3.57 3.47
CA ALA A 66 16.23 2.21 3.21
C ALA A 66 16.26 1.32 4.47
N GLU A 67 16.63 1.87 5.62
CA GLU A 67 16.71 1.12 6.88
C GLU A 67 15.35 0.54 7.28
N LYS A 68 14.28 1.31 7.08
CA LYS A 68 12.92 0.84 7.33
C LYS A 68 12.50 -0.26 6.35
N ALA A 69 12.95 -0.18 5.10
CA ALA A 69 12.71 -1.24 4.11
C ALA A 69 13.37 -2.56 4.53
N TYR A 70 14.62 -2.51 4.97
CA TYR A 70 15.32 -3.69 5.45
C TYR A 70 14.69 -4.26 6.73
N ALA A 71 14.17 -3.42 7.62
CA ALA A 71 13.48 -3.86 8.82
C ALA A 71 12.11 -4.50 8.52
N ALA A 72 11.38 -3.96 7.54
CA ALA A 72 10.06 -4.46 7.17
C ALA A 72 10.10 -5.77 6.37
N LEU A 73 11.18 -6.02 5.62
CA LEU A 73 11.26 -7.19 4.74
C LEU A 73 11.00 -8.52 5.45
N PRO A 74 11.62 -8.85 6.61
CA PRO A 74 11.31 -10.09 7.32
C PRO A 74 9.85 -10.20 7.77
N GLU A 75 9.23 -9.09 8.13
CA GLU A 75 7.82 -9.07 8.52
C GLU A 75 6.89 -9.37 7.34
N ILE A 76 7.20 -8.81 6.17
CA ILE A 76 6.45 -9.05 4.94
C ILE A 76 6.61 -10.52 4.51
N GLU A 77 7.83 -11.05 4.55
CA GLU A 77 8.10 -12.45 4.24
C GLU A 77 7.37 -13.41 5.19
N ALA A 78 7.37 -13.12 6.49
CA ALA A 78 6.65 -13.92 7.48
C ALA A 78 5.13 -13.86 7.31
N ALA A 79 4.59 -12.73 6.93
CA ALA A 79 3.15 -12.55 6.70
C ALA A 79 2.64 -13.26 5.44
N GLN A 80 3.51 -13.54 4.48
CA GLN A 80 3.19 -14.22 3.22
C GLN A 80 1.93 -13.66 2.54
N PRO A 81 1.86 -12.35 2.23
CA PRO A 81 0.69 -11.80 1.58
C PRO A 81 0.50 -12.38 0.18
N ASP A 82 -0.74 -12.50 -0.27
CA ASP A 82 -1.07 -12.93 -1.63
C ASP A 82 -0.79 -11.83 -2.67
N VAL A 83 -0.82 -10.58 -2.22
CA VAL A 83 -0.50 -9.38 -3.01
C VAL A 83 0.02 -8.29 -2.08
N LEU A 84 0.95 -7.49 -2.56
CA LEU A 84 1.46 -6.31 -1.86
C LEU A 84 1.04 -5.03 -2.59
N PHE A 85 0.29 -4.18 -1.90
CA PHE A 85 0.01 -2.81 -2.34
C PHE A 85 1.10 -1.88 -1.83
N VAL A 86 1.72 -1.16 -2.75
CA VAL A 86 2.70 -0.11 -2.45
C VAL A 86 2.01 1.23 -2.69
N ASP A 87 1.59 1.89 -1.62
CA ASP A 87 0.93 3.20 -1.67
C ASP A 87 2.00 4.29 -1.74
N MET A 88 2.13 4.89 -2.91
CA MET A 88 3.06 5.98 -3.18
C MET A 88 2.46 7.29 -2.66
N VAL A 89 2.67 7.57 -1.38
CA VAL A 89 2.03 8.74 -0.73
C VAL A 89 2.74 10.05 -1.06
N THR A 90 4.05 9.99 -1.33
CA THR A 90 4.86 11.09 -1.86
C THR A 90 5.88 10.53 -2.85
N TYR A 91 6.74 11.40 -3.40
CA TYR A 91 7.94 10.91 -4.07
C TYR A 91 8.75 10.02 -3.12
N ALA A 92 9.30 8.95 -3.64
CA ALA A 92 10.20 8.04 -2.94
C ALA A 92 11.33 7.61 -3.85
N THR A 93 12.54 7.48 -3.30
CA THR A 93 13.66 6.94 -4.08
C THR A 93 13.51 5.44 -4.25
N SER A 94 14.03 4.89 -5.34
CA SER A 94 14.04 3.45 -5.58
C SER A 94 14.74 2.67 -4.46
N ALA A 95 15.76 3.26 -3.82
CA ALA A 95 16.46 2.67 -2.68
C ALA A 95 15.53 2.41 -1.48
N THR A 96 14.46 3.20 -1.34
CA THR A 96 13.51 3.08 -0.23
C THR A 96 12.70 1.78 -0.29
N PHE A 97 12.28 1.33 -1.46
CA PHE A 97 11.39 0.16 -1.57
C PHE A 97 11.95 -0.97 -2.45
N ALA A 98 12.96 -0.71 -3.26
CA ALA A 98 13.53 -1.73 -4.15
C ALA A 98 14.09 -2.93 -3.39
N ALA A 99 14.63 -2.72 -2.18
CA ALA A 99 15.13 -3.79 -1.33
C ALA A 99 14.03 -4.83 -0.99
N ILE A 100 12.79 -4.36 -0.84
CA ILE A 100 11.62 -5.20 -0.59
C ILE A 100 11.17 -5.86 -1.90
N VAL A 101 10.83 -5.05 -2.90
CA VAL A 101 10.20 -5.50 -4.15
C VAL A 101 11.07 -6.52 -4.90
N ARG A 102 12.39 -6.36 -4.88
CA ARG A 102 13.31 -7.29 -5.55
C ARG A 102 13.36 -8.69 -4.94
N LYS A 103 12.99 -8.84 -3.69
CA LYS A 103 13.03 -10.13 -2.97
C LYS A 103 11.68 -10.82 -2.88
N LEU A 104 10.60 -10.10 -3.11
CA LEU A 104 9.27 -10.66 -3.06
C LEU A 104 8.92 -11.42 -4.34
N THR A 105 8.25 -12.53 -4.18
CA THR A 105 7.70 -13.34 -5.29
C THR A 105 6.20 -13.14 -5.47
N VAL A 106 5.58 -12.30 -4.65
CA VAL A 106 4.16 -11.97 -4.72
C VAL A 106 3.90 -10.83 -5.72
N PRO A 107 2.71 -10.78 -6.32
CA PRO A 107 2.31 -9.65 -7.15
C PRO A 107 2.39 -8.33 -6.36
N VAL A 108 2.90 -7.29 -7.01
CA VAL A 108 3.00 -5.95 -6.43
C VAL A 108 2.11 -4.99 -7.22
N VAL A 109 1.26 -4.27 -6.51
CA VAL A 109 0.39 -3.23 -7.08
C VAL A 109 0.86 -1.87 -6.60
N LEU A 110 1.30 -1.02 -7.51
CA LEU A 110 1.61 0.37 -7.20
C LEU A 110 0.33 1.18 -7.16
N VAL A 111 0.12 1.90 -6.07
CA VAL A 111 -1.04 2.76 -5.87
C VAL A 111 -0.55 4.20 -5.76
N ALA A 112 -1.06 5.06 -6.62
CA ALA A 112 -0.81 6.50 -6.58
C ALA A 112 -2.16 7.22 -6.55
N LEU A 113 -2.64 7.54 -5.36
CA LEU A 113 -3.93 8.20 -5.18
C LEU A 113 -3.75 9.71 -5.20
N GLN A 114 -4.43 10.37 -6.13
CA GLN A 114 -4.45 11.82 -6.19
C GLN A 114 -5.17 12.37 -4.95
N PRO A 115 -4.53 13.28 -4.17
CA PRO A 115 -5.12 13.80 -2.93
C PRO A 115 -6.23 14.82 -3.18
N GLU A 116 -6.19 15.50 -4.34
CA GLU A 116 -7.09 16.57 -4.73
C GLU A 116 -7.97 16.14 -5.91
N ALA A 117 -9.23 16.58 -5.92
CA ALA A 117 -10.14 16.30 -7.03
C ALA A 117 -9.69 16.98 -8.34
N ALA A 118 -9.01 18.12 -8.24
CA ALA A 118 -8.41 18.84 -9.34
C ALA A 118 -7.15 19.56 -8.87
N LEU A 119 -6.17 19.72 -9.76
CA LEU A 119 -4.97 20.49 -9.47
C LEU A 119 -5.26 21.98 -9.66
N ASP A 120 -4.90 22.77 -8.67
CA ASP A 120 -5.04 24.23 -8.69
C ASP A 120 -3.72 24.86 -9.19
N TYR A 121 -3.50 24.78 -10.49
CA TYR A 121 -2.31 25.34 -11.13
C TYR A 121 -2.10 26.86 -10.89
N PRO A 122 -3.16 27.69 -10.89
CA PRO A 122 -2.98 29.14 -10.65
C PRO A 122 -2.39 29.47 -9.28
N ASN A 123 -2.65 28.65 -8.27
CA ASN A 123 -2.20 28.87 -6.90
C ASN A 123 -1.08 27.89 -6.48
N ALA A 124 -0.55 27.09 -7.41
CA ALA A 124 0.57 26.22 -7.13
C ALA A 124 1.83 27.05 -6.84
N THR A 125 2.38 26.89 -5.65
CA THR A 125 3.67 27.47 -5.26
C THR A 125 4.78 26.46 -5.50
N THR A 126 5.89 26.94 -6.02
CA THR A 126 7.12 26.15 -6.21
C THR A 126 7.92 26.08 -4.92
#